data_728c4713b1ab8402f46b7b443dde53a2
#
_entry.id   728c4713b1ab8402f46b7b443dde53a2
#
_cell.length_a   1.000
_cell.length_b   1.000
_cell.length_c   1.000
_cell.angle_alpha   90.00
_cell.angle_beta   90.00
_cell.angle_gamma   90.00
#
_symmetry.space_group_name_H-M   'P 1'
#
loop_
_entity.id
_entity.type
_entity.pdbx_description
1 polymer ?
#
loop_
_entity_poly.entity_id
_entity_poly.type
_entity_poly.pdbx_seq_one_letter_code
_entity_poly.pdbx_strand_id
1 'polypeptide(L)'
;SQLIVYHFMYAPEWDAGCTGCSLLSDHLDGPNQHLAHHDVAVVAVSHAPLAQLHAYRARMGWHFDWVSSLGSDFDVDFQVAASDQQKADGQMTYNYEPMEAAGEMPGLSVFYKDDQGQVFHTYSTYARGLDMLVGAYNLLDLTPKGRNEVKIMDWVRLHDEYEGEPQGGCCHH
;
A
#
# COMPACT_ATOMS: atom_id res chain seq x y z
N SER A 1 -20.37 -9.83 -1.56
CA SER A 1 -19.42 -9.10 -0.71
C SER A 1 -18.21 -8.66 -1.50
N GLN A 2 -17.52 -7.64 -1.03
CA GLN A 2 -16.41 -7.01 -1.74
C GLN A 2 -15.14 -6.98 -0.88
N LEU A 3 -13.99 -7.12 -1.51
CA LEU A 3 -12.69 -7.10 -0.84
C LEU A 3 -11.72 -6.19 -1.60
N ILE A 4 -11.09 -5.28 -0.89
CA ILE A 4 -9.95 -4.49 -1.36
C ILE A 4 -8.70 -5.09 -0.72
N VAL A 5 -7.73 -5.49 -1.55
CA VAL A 5 -6.42 -5.99 -1.15
C VAL A 5 -5.37 -4.94 -1.49
N TYR A 6 -4.69 -4.42 -0.48
CA TYR A 6 -3.55 -3.54 -0.67
C TYR A 6 -2.24 -4.34 -0.59
N HIS A 7 -1.49 -4.39 -1.69
CA HIS A 7 -0.17 -5.02 -1.75
C HIS A 7 0.85 -4.04 -1.15
N PHE A 8 1.12 -4.22 0.15
CA PHE A 8 2.01 -3.38 0.92
C PHE A 8 3.42 -3.96 0.90
N MET A 9 4.41 -3.19 0.48
CA MET A 9 5.81 -3.63 0.37
C MET A 9 6.44 -3.80 1.76
N TYR A 10 6.61 -5.04 2.20
CA TYR A 10 7.31 -5.40 3.42
C TYR A 10 7.90 -6.81 3.30
N ALA A 11 9.21 -6.90 3.07
CA ALA A 11 9.94 -8.15 2.97
C ALA A 11 10.42 -8.66 4.34
N PRO A 12 10.68 -9.97 4.51
CA PRO A 12 11.11 -10.55 5.78
C PRO A 12 12.39 -9.94 6.38
N GLU A 13 13.29 -9.48 5.52
CA GLU A 13 14.60 -8.91 5.91
C GLU A 13 14.57 -7.41 6.19
N TRP A 14 13.40 -6.76 6.04
CA TRP A 14 13.28 -5.32 6.27
C TRP A 14 12.96 -5.02 7.74
N ASP A 15 13.62 -4.03 8.32
CA ASP A 15 13.37 -3.58 9.70
C ASP A 15 12.03 -2.83 9.86
N ALA A 16 11.55 -2.21 8.77
CA ALA A 16 10.30 -1.46 8.73
C ALA A 16 9.61 -1.62 7.37
N GLY A 17 8.31 -1.43 7.33
CA GLY A 17 7.56 -1.38 6.08
C GLY A 17 7.95 -0.18 5.21
N CYS A 18 7.69 -0.26 3.91
CA CYS A 18 7.94 0.83 2.97
C CYS A 18 7.29 2.13 3.42
N THR A 19 8.04 3.23 3.45
CA THR A 19 7.58 4.54 3.90
C THR A 19 6.41 5.08 3.05
N GLY A 20 6.49 4.93 1.72
CA GLY A 20 5.40 5.34 0.82
C GLY A 20 4.14 4.51 1.00
N CYS A 21 4.28 3.19 1.23
CA CYS A 21 3.17 2.32 1.55
C CYS A 21 2.54 2.67 2.90
N SER A 22 3.36 3.07 3.87
CA SER A 22 2.89 3.52 5.19
C SER A 22 2.07 4.81 5.07
N LEU A 23 2.54 5.78 4.28
CA LEU A 23 1.76 6.99 3.96
C LEU A 23 0.38 6.64 3.39
N LEU A 24 0.31 5.73 2.41
CA LEU A 24 -0.98 5.31 1.84
C LEU A 24 -1.85 4.62 2.88
N SER A 25 -1.26 3.76 3.72
CA SER A 25 -1.99 3.02 4.77
C SER A 25 -2.61 3.94 5.82
N ASP A 26 -1.97 5.05 6.17
CA ASP A 26 -2.57 6.09 7.03
C ASP A 26 -3.89 6.64 6.46
N HIS A 27 -4.03 6.64 5.12
CA HIS A 27 -5.24 7.11 4.44
C HIS A 27 -6.26 6.00 4.19
N LEU A 28 -5.87 4.73 4.25
CA LEU A 28 -6.80 3.60 4.16
C LEU A 28 -7.48 3.28 5.50
N ASP A 29 -6.78 3.49 6.62
CA ASP A 29 -7.28 3.13 7.94
C ASP A 29 -8.52 3.96 8.34
N GLY A 30 -8.49 5.26 8.06
CA GLY A 30 -9.61 6.16 8.40
C GLY A 30 -10.96 5.78 7.77
N PRO A 31 -11.05 5.59 6.45
CA PRO A 31 -12.31 5.24 5.78
C PRO A 31 -12.76 3.78 6.00
N ASN A 32 -11.92 2.90 6.56
CA ASN A 32 -12.19 1.47 6.66
C ASN A 32 -13.53 1.16 7.36
N GLN A 33 -13.86 1.86 8.46
CA GLN A 33 -15.15 1.67 9.15
C GLN A 33 -16.35 2.03 8.26
N HIS A 34 -16.24 3.03 7.38
CA HIS A 34 -17.32 3.40 6.46
C HIS A 34 -17.47 2.37 5.36
N LEU A 35 -16.35 1.84 4.83
CA LEU A 35 -16.34 0.79 3.83
C LEU A 35 -16.99 -0.50 4.34
N ALA A 36 -16.72 -0.88 5.59
CA ALA A 36 -17.34 -2.04 6.23
C ALA A 36 -18.87 -1.95 6.27
N HIS A 37 -19.44 -0.74 6.43
CA HIS A 37 -20.89 -0.50 6.37
C HIS A 37 -21.46 -0.57 4.94
N HIS A 38 -20.63 -0.63 3.92
CA HIS A 38 -21.00 -0.81 2.50
C HIS A 38 -20.59 -2.17 1.94
N ASP A 39 -20.48 -3.18 2.80
CA ASP A 39 -20.10 -4.55 2.43
C ASP A 39 -18.74 -4.61 1.70
N VAL A 40 -17.79 -3.77 2.14
CA VAL A 40 -16.42 -3.74 1.61
C VAL A 40 -15.44 -3.98 2.75
N ALA A 41 -14.69 -5.08 2.69
CA ALA A 41 -13.54 -5.33 3.56
C ALA A 41 -12.25 -4.79 2.93
N VAL A 42 -11.34 -4.28 3.77
CA VAL A 42 -9.99 -3.87 3.36
C VAL A 42 -8.98 -4.72 4.10
N VAL A 43 -8.02 -5.29 3.36
CA VAL A 43 -6.92 -6.07 3.90
C VAL A 43 -5.60 -5.63 3.27
N ALA A 44 -4.55 -5.48 4.06
CA ALA A 44 -3.19 -5.38 3.52
C ALA A 44 -2.57 -6.78 3.41
N VAL A 45 -1.74 -6.99 2.40
CA VAL A 45 -0.96 -8.22 2.19
C VAL A 45 0.50 -7.86 2.01
N SER A 46 1.41 -8.61 2.65
CA SER A 46 2.86 -8.44 2.51
C SER A 46 3.60 -9.76 2.65
N HIS A 47 4.80 -9.83 2.10
CA HIS A 47 5.63 -11.03 2.15
C HIS A 47 6.28 -11.28 3.53
N ALA A 48 6.35 -10.28 4.41
CA ALA A 48 6.92 -10.45 5.75
C ALA A 48 6.12 -11.44 6.62
N PRO A 49 6.77 -12.10 7.62
CA PRO A 49 6.08 -12.97 8.57
C PRO A 49 4.96 -12.25 9.32
N LEU A 50 3.86 -12.95 9.60
CA LEU A 50 2.67 -12.36 10.24
C LEU A 50 2.97 -11.67 11.57
N ALA A 51 3.90 -12.22 12.38
CA ALA A 51 4.30 -11.61 13.65
C ALA A 51 4.97 -10.23 13.45
N GLN A 52 5.77 -10.07 12.38
CA GLN A 52 6.42 -8.81 12.01
C GLN A 52 5.37 -7.78 11.54
N LEU A 53 4.39 -8.21 10.73
CA LEU A 53 3.29 -7.37 10.27
C LEU A 53 2.45 -6.86 11.45
N HIS A 54 2.11 -7.73 12.41
CA HIS A 54 1.34 -7.36 13.60
C HIS A 54 2.09 -6.37 14.49
N ALA A 55 3.41 -6.56 14.69
CA ALA A 55 4.22 -5.63 15.46
C ALA A 55 4.27 -4.25 14.81
N TYR A 56 4.47 -4.20 13.49
CA TYR A 56 4.51 -2.94 12.73
C TYR A 56 3.14 -2.25 12.70
N ARG A 57 2.05 -3.00 12.47
CA ARG A 57 0.68 -2.49 12.55
C ARG A 57 0.37 -1.86 13.91
N ALA A 58 0.79 -2.52 14.99
CA ALA A 58 0.63 -1.99 16.35
C ALA A 58 1.43 -0.71 16.59
N ARG A 59 2.69 -0.64 16.10
CA ARG A 59 3.51 0.59 16.13
C ARG A 59 2.81 1.74 15.42
N MET A 60 2.27 1.49 14.23
CA MET A 60 1.62 2.51 13.41
C MET A 60 0.17 2.81 13.83
N GLY A 61 -0.38 2.07 14.80
CA GLY A 61 -1.75 2.30 15.28
C GLY A 61 -2.86 1.98 14.28
N TRP A 62 -2.60 1.18 13.24
CA TRP A 62 -3.57 0.83 12.22
C TRP A 62 -4.54 -0.26 12.68
N HIS A 63 -5.77 -0.22 12.17
CA HIS A 63 -6.88 -1.12 12.55
C HIS A 63 -7.28 -2.10 11.45
N PHE A 64 -6.93 -1.84 10.19
CA PHE A 64 -7.23 -2.76 9.08
C PHE A 64 -6.55 -4.13 9.29
N ASP A 65 -7.12 -5.16 8.70
CA ASP A 65 -6.53 -6.50 8.72
C ASP A 65 -5.28 -6.56 7.85
N TRP A 66 -4.25 -7.26 8.34
CA TRP A 66 -3.01 -7.45 7.61
C TRP A 66 -2.59 -8.90 7.63
N VAL A 67 -2.42 -9.51 6.46
CA VAL A 67 -2.08 -10.93 6.30
C VAL A 67 -0.74 -11.10 5.61
N SER A 68 -0.11 -12.24 5.83
CA SER A 68 1.18 -12.59 5.24
C SER A 68 0.96 -13.48 4.01
N SER A 69 1.63 -13.14 2.91
CA SER A 69 1.75 -13.98 1.70
C SER A 69 2.96 -14.90 1.74
N LEU A 70 3.77 -14.85 2.82
CA LEU A 70 4.99 -15.64 2.95
C LEU A 70 4.73 -17.13 2.73
N GLY A 71 5.49 -17.72 1.78
CA GLY A 71 5.37 -19.12 1.41
C GLY A 71 4.25 -19.43 0.41
N SER A 72 3.67 -18.40 -0.23
CA SER A 72 2.71 -18.53 -1.31
C SER A 72 3.18 -17.80 -2.57
N ASP A 73 2.55 -18.11 -3.70
CA ASP A 73 2.82 -17.45 -4.99
C ASP A 73 1.97 -16.17 -5.18
N PHE A 74 1.23 -15.74 -4.14
CA PHE A 74 0.28 -14.63 -4.23
C PHE A 74 0.89 -13.35 -4.82
N ASP A 75 2.06 -12.94 -4.32
CA ASP A 75 2.72 -11.71 -4.78
C ASP A 75 3.20 -11.82 -6.23
N VAL A 76 3.61 -13.01 -6.65
CA VAL A 76 3.99 -13.32 -8.05
C VAL A 76 2.77 -13.32 -8.96
N ASP A 77 1.67 -13.94 -8.54
CA ASP A 77 0.41 -14.01 -9.30
C ASP A 77 -0.18 -12.62 -9.57
N PHE A 78 -0.02 -11.67 -8.63
CA PHE A 78 -0.41 -10.28 -8.80
C PHE A 78 0.67 -9.37 -9.38
N GLN A 79 1.81 -9.94 -9.81
CA GLN A 79 2.93 -9.22 -10.42
C GLN A 79 3.50 -8.10 -9.53
N VAL A 80 3.43 -8.27 -8.22
CA VAL A 80 4.00 -7.35 -7.22
C VAL A 80 5.32 -7.88 -6.64
N ALA A 81 5.76 -9.07 -7.06
CA ALA A 81 7.08 -9.62 -6.79
C ALA A 81 7.55 -10.49 -7.96
N ALA A 82 8.85 -10.56 -8.17
CA ALA A 82 9.43 -11.47 -9.16
C ALA A 82 9.51 -12.91 -8.63
N SER A 83 9.12 -13.89 -9.45
CA SER A 83 9.40 -15.31 -9.21
C SER A 83 10.91 -15.59 -9.24
N ASP A 84 11.33 -16.75 -8.75
CA ASP A 84 12.74 -17.15 -8.80
C ASP A 84 13.29 -17.21 -10.23
N GLN A 85 12.47 -17.63 -11.19
CA GLN A 85 12.85 -17.61 -12.60
C GLN A 85 13.02 -16.19 -13.12
N GLN A 86 12.09 -15.29 -12.81
CA GLN A 86 12.16 -13.87 -13.21
C GLN A 86 13.37 -13.16 -12.58
N LYS A 87 13.71 -13.47 -11.32
CA LYS A 87 14.94 -12.98 -10.67
C LYS A 87 16.20 -13.48 -11.39
N ALA A 88 16.23 -14.75 -11.81
CA ALA A 88 17.35 -15.32 -12.56
C ALA A 88 17.48 -14.69 -13.95
N ASP A 89 16.36 -14.38 -14.60
CA ASP A 89 16.31 -13.72 -15.92
C ASP A 89 16.54 -12.21 -15.83
N GLY A 90 16.49 -11.64 -14.62
CA GLY A 90 16.65 -10.20 -14.35
C GLY A 90 15.47 -9.33 -14.78
N GLN A 91 14.33 -9.92 -15.13
CA GLN A 91 13.17 -9.20 -15.66
C GLN A 91 11.86 -9.75 -15.10
N MET A 92 10.89 -8.83 -14.87
CA MET A 92 9.51 -9.15 -14.51
C MET A 92 8.54 -8.24 -15.26
N THR A 93 7.26 -8.56 -15.18
CA THR A 93 6.19 -7.64 -15.59
C THR A 93 5.61 -6.97 -14.34
N TYR A 94 5.49 -5.66 -14.36
CA TYR A 94 4.79 -4.88 -13.35
C TYR A 94 4.01 -3.74 -14.02
N ASN A 95 2.79 -3.50 -13.57
CA ASN A 95 1.91 -2.48 -14.14
C ASN A 95 1.79 -2.61 -15.67
N TYR A 96 1.71 -3.87 -16.15
CA TYR A 96 1.57 -4.26 -17.57
C TYR A 96 2.78 -3.92 -18.46
N GLU A 97 3.92 -3.55 -17.90
CA GLU A 97 5.15 -3.23 -18.62
C GLU A 97 6.32 -4.07 -18.10
N PRO A 98 7.27 -4.44 -18.96
CA PRO A 98 8.48 -5.12 -18.53
C PRO A 98 9.38 -4.17 -17.70
N MET A 99 9.96 -4.70 -16.63
CA MET A 99 10.92 -3.99 -15.79
C MET A 99 12.00 -4.92 -15.25
N GLU A 100 13.02 -4.37 -14.62
CA GLU A 100 13.98 -5.13 -13.85
C GLU A 100 13.30 -5.90 -12.70
N ALA A 101 13.71 -7.13 -12.46
CA ALA A 101 13.10 -7.97 -11.42
C ALA A 101 13.26 -7.35 -10.04
N ALA A 102 12.16 -7.19 -9.32
CA ALA A 102 12.09 -6.63 -7.97
C ALA A 102 11.44 -7.62 -6.99
N GLY A 103 11.83 -7.52 -5.71
CA GLY A 103 11.26 -8.35 -4.66
C GLY A 103 9.90 -7.89 -4.17
N GLU A 104 9.70 -6.58 -4.17
CA GLU A 104 8.48 -5.96 -3.62
C GLU A 104 8.06 -4.76 -4.47
N MET A 105 6.80 -4.75 -4.89
CA MET A 105 6.18 -3.65 -5.63
C MET A 105 4.77 -3.36 -5.05
N PRO A 106 4.32 -2.08 -5.04
CA PRO A 106 3.02 -1.75 -4.46
C PRO A 106 1.89 -1.95 -5.48
N GLY A 107 0.71 -2.28 -4.99
CA GLY A 107 -0.49 -2.41 -5.82
C GLY A 107 -1.76 -2.43 -4.99
N LEU A 108 -2.90 -2.41 -5.66
CA LEU A 108 -4.20 -2.61 -5.05
C LEU A 108 -5.05 -3.45 -6.00
N SER A 109 -5.70 -4.47 -5.45
CA SER A 109 -6.61 -5.36 -6.19
C SER A 109 -7.97 -5.41 -5.52
N VAL A 110 -9.04 -5.51 -6.32
CA VAL A 110 -10.41 -5.53 -5.84
C VAL A 110 -11.12 -6.80 -6.32
N PHE A 111 -11.84 -7.41 -5.40
CA PHE A 111 -12.58 -8.64 -5.65
C PHE A 111 -14.05 -8.47 -5.27
N TYR A 112 -14.91 -9.15 -6.02
CA TYR A 112 -16.34 -9.28 -5.73
C TYR A 112 -16.68 -10.76 -5.60
N LYS A 113 -17.42 -11.10 -4.54
CA LYS A 113 -17.98 -12.43 -4.35
C LYS A 113 -19.50 -12.34 -4.48
N ASP A 114 -20.06 -13.07 -5.44
CA ASP A 114 -21.50 -13.11 -5.69
C ASP A 114 -22.26 -13.98 -4.67
N ASP A 115 -23.60 -14.04 -4.81
CA ASP A 115 -24.49 -14.83 -3.96
C ASP A 115 -24.34 -16.35 -4.16
N GLN A 116 -23.69 -16.78 -5.24
CA GLN A 116 -23.38 -18.18 -5.53
C GLN A 116 -22.02 -18.59 -4.97
N GLY A 117 -21.29 -17.65 -4.36
CA GLY A 117 -19.95 -17.86 -3.79
C GLY A 117 -18.82 -17.78 -4.81
N GLN A 118 -19.11 -17.39 -6.07
CA GLN A 118 -18.08 -17.19 -7.09
C GLN A 118 -17.34 -15.88 -6.85
N VAL A 119 -16.00 -15.93 -6.94
CA VAL A 119 -15.12 -14.77 -6.74
C VAL A 119 -14.64 -14.24 -8.09
N PHE A 120 -14.75 -12.94 -8.26
CA PHE A 120 -14.31 -12.22 -9.46
C PHE A 120 -13.24 -11.20 -9.08
N HIS A 121 -12.13 -11.18 -9.81
CA HIS A 121 -11.17 -10.08 -9.77
C HIS A 121 -11.70 -8.96 -10.68
N THR A 122 -12.01 -7.80 -10.12
CA THR A 122 -12.74 -6.74 -10.82
C THR A 122 -11.89 -5.53 -11.17
N TYR A 123 -10.78 -5.32 -10.44
CA TYR A 123 -9.92 -4.15 -10.65
C TYR A 123 -8.53 -4.39 -10.08
N SER A 124 -7.50 -3.84 -10.72
CA SER A 124 -6.18 -3.64 -10.14
C SER A 124 -5.59 -2.32 -10.60
N THR A 125 -4.78 -1.72 -9.73
CA THR A 125 -3.98 -0.53 -10.04
C THR A 125 -2.63 -0.62 -9.34
N TYR A 126 -1.62 -0.01 -9.95
CA TYR A 126 -0.23 -0.13 -9.54
C TYR A 126 0.48 1.23 -9.63
N ALA A 127 1.69 1.31 -9.07
CA ALA A 127 2.55 2.50 -9.18
C ALA A 127 1.79 3.80 -8.86
N ARG A 128 1.86 4.77 -9.77
CA ARG A 128 1.21 6.09 -9.59
C ARG A 128 -0.32 6.06 -9.68
N GLY A 129 -0.91 4.94 -10.14
CA GLY A 129 -2.36 4.72 -10.04
C GLY A 129 -2.88 4.67 -8.59
N LEU A 130 -2.00 4.48 -7.61
CA LEU A 130 -2.31 4.52 -6.19
C LEU A 130 -2.41 5.94 -5.60
N ASP A 131 -1.95 6.97 -6.32
CA ASP A 131 -1.92 8.36 -5.81
C ASP A 131 -3.29 8.89 -5.40
N MET A 132 -4.33 8.48 -6.11
CA MET A 132 -5.71 8.87 -5.78
C MET A 132 -6.14 8.45 -4.37
N LEU A 133 -5.49 7.42 -3.80
CA LEU A 133 -5.78 6.90 -2.47
C LEU A 133 -4.99 7.64 -1.36
N VAL A 134 -3.99 8.45 -1.74
CA VAL A 134 -3.20 9.24 -0.81
C VAL A 134 -3.85 10.60 -0.59
N GLY A 135 -4.71 10.70 0.43
CA GLY A 135 -5.45 11.93 0.74
C GLY A 135 -4.54 13.14 0.95
N ALA A 136 -3.34 12.97 1.53
CA ALA A 136 -2.36 14.02 1.66
C ALA A 136 -1.96 14.62 0.31
N TYR A 137 -1.76 13.79 -0.73
CA TYR A 137 -1.47 14.27 -2.08
C TYR A 137 -2.63 15.07 -2.66
N ASN A 138 -3.85 14.55 -2.52
CA ASN A 138 -5.04 15.25 -3.00
C ASN A 138 -5.20 16.63 -2.35
N LEU A 139 -4.87 16.75 -1.06
CA LEU A 139 -4.92 18.02 -0.34
C LEU A 139 -3.76 18.96 -0.74
N LEU A 140 -2.54 18.44 -0.87
CA LEU A 140 -1.39 19.21 -1.31
C LEU A 140 -1.59 19.79 -2.71
N ASP A 141 -2.18 19.02 -3.64
CA ASP A 141 -2.48 19.45 -5.01
C ASP A 141 -3.46 20.64 -5.07
N LEU A 142 -4.22 20.90 -3.99
CA LEU A 142 -5.07 22.08 -3.85
C LEU A 142 -4.32 23.32 -3.30
N THR A 143 -3.10 23.14 -2.82
CA THR A 143 -2.32 24.25 -2.24
C THR A 143 -1.47 24.96 -3.30
N PRO A 144 -1.14 26.27 -3.11
CA PRO A 144 -0.33 27.00 -4.08
C PRO A 144 1.07 26.41 -4.36
N LYS A 145 1.64 25.68 -3.40
CA LYS A 145 2.95 25.03 -3.55
C LYS A 145 2.86 23.60 -4.09
N GLY A 146 1.65 23.00 -4.11
CA GLY A 146 1.46 21.61 -4.49
C GLY A 146 2.23 20.66 -3.59
N ARG A 147 2.66 19.53 -4.13
CA ARG A 147 3.42 18.50 -3.38
C ARG A 147 4.83 18.95 -3.00
N ASN A 148 5.39 19.94 -3.72
CA ASN A 148 6.71 20.52 -3.48
C ASN A 148 7.83 19.45 -3.38
N GLU A 149 7.80 18.47 -4.26
CA GLU A 149 8.74 17.34 -4.35
C GLU A 149 9.81 17.60 -5.42
N VAL A 150 11.05 17.26 -5.13
CA VAL A 150 12.14 17.18 -6.14
C VAL A 150 12.17 15.76 -6.72
N LYS A 151 12.00 14.76 -5.87
CA LYS A 151 11.78 13.36 -6.24
C LYS A 151 10.50 12.89 -5.58
N ILE A 152 9.81 11.95 -6.21
CA ILE A 152 8.57 11.37 -5.69
C ILE A 152 8.77 10.91 -4.24
N MET A 153 7.94 11.42 -3.32
CA MET A 153 7.93 11.06 -1.89
C MET A 153 9.23 11.38 -1.12
N ASP A 154 10.08 12.30 -1.60
CA ASP A 154 11.36 12.59 -0.94
C ASP A 154 11.21 13.24 0.46
N TRP A 155 10.08 13.85 0.74
CA TRP A 155 9.73 14.44 2.04
C TRP A 155 9.03 13.45 3.00
N VAL A 156 8.52 12.32 2.50
CA VAL A 156 7.72 11.37 3.28
C VAL A 156 8.58 10.67 4.33
N ARG A 157 8.05 10.57 5.55
CA ARG A 157 8.57 9.77 6.67
C ARG A 157 7.44 8.89 7.20
N LEU A 158 7.76 7.92 8.05
CA LEU A 158 6.74 7.27 8.85
C LEU A 158 6.09 8.32 9.75
N HIS A 159 4.78 8.22 9.99
CA HIS A 159 4.07 9.29 10.71
C HIS A 159 4.57 9.51 12.15
N ASP A 160 5.23 8.49 12.75
CA ASP A 160 5.86 8.56 14.07
C ASP A 160 7.33 9.03 14.04
N GLU A 161 7.87 9.35 12.86
CA GLU A 161 9.26 9.78 12.65
C GLU A 161 9.40 11.23 12.18
N TYR A 162 8.30 11.98 12.07
CA TYR A 162 8.40 13.40 11.78
C TYR A 162 8.93 14.14 13.00
N GLU A 163 10.14 14.73 12.89
CA GLU A 163 10.77 15.52 13.94
C GLU A 163 10.39 17.00 13.84
N GLY A 164 10.24 17.65 14.99
CA GLY A 164 9.97 19.09 15.11
C GLY A 164 8.48 19.45 15.03
N GLU A 165 8.19 20.72 15.31
CA GLU A 165 6.83 21.24 15.10
C GLU A 165 6.51 21.27 13.59
N PRO A 166 5.29 20.92 13.20
CA PRO A 166 4.89 21.03 11.81
C PRO A 166 5.18 22.44 11.30
N GLN A 167 5.91 22.57 10.20
CA GLN A 167 6.11 23.86 9.53
C GLN A 167 4.81 24.29 8.83
N GLY A 168 3.72 24.33 9.57
CA GLY A 168 2.43 24.80 9.16
C GLY A 168 2.17 26.11 9.88
N GLY A 169 2.25 27.20 9.12
CA GLY A 169 1.94 28.51 9.64
C GLY A 169 0.59 28.52 10.33
N CYS A 170 0.60 28.80 11.61
CA CYS A 170 -0.59 29.20 12.32
C CYS A 170 -1.22 30.37 11.58
N CYS A 171 -2.48 30.24 11.19
CA CYS A 171 -3.32 31.38 10.94
C CYS A 171 -3.42 32.17 12.26
N HIS A 172 -2.55 33.17 12.42
CA HIS A 172 -2.79 34.23 13.40
C HIS A 172 -3.82 35.15 12.79
N HIS A 173 -5.02 35.13 13.36
CA HIS A 173 -6.04 36.15 13.19
C HIS A 173 -5.68 37.39 13.99
#